data_7bdbba32256f69184d0036bedf569814
#
_entry.id   7bdbba32256f69184d0036bedf569814
#
_cell.length_a   1.000
_cell.length_b   1.000
_cell.length_c   1.000
_cell.angle_alpha   90.00
_cell.angle_beta   90.00
_cell.angle_gamma   90.00
#
_symmetry.space_group_name_H-M   'P 1'
#
loop_
_entity.id
_entity.type
_entity.pdbx_description
1 polymer ?
#
loop_
_entity_poly.entity_id
_entity_poly.type
_entity_poly.pdbx_seq_one_letter_code
_entity_poly.pdbx_strand_id
1 'polypeptide(L)'
;MKKATTLVLLIITGLIVSKKSFAQIDLDNIDLKDIIGKVMKVQKGFAPKFSLGNTPIQKINKVAEILGLKKNETVNKLFNTFKTGRIIYKATAFTGGAIAVYAVARKVSNSVKSDNYSGALYTGLGAIASGLIVKFATKGASYKAVDIFNGIAAKKIRDIFSIAPASNTAGIGLYVKL
;
A
#
# COMPACT_ATOMS: atom_id res chain seq x y z
N MET A 1 23.32 30.10 17.31
CA MET A 1 22.10 30.07 16.49
C MET A 1 22.36 29.64 15.05
N LYS A 2 23.40 30.09 14.33
CA LYS A 2 23.66 29.70 12.90
C LYS A 2 23.88 28.21 12.66
N LYS A 3 24.49 27.44 13.57
CA LYS A 3 24.77 25.98 13.41
C LYS A 3 23.53 25.10 13.48
N ALA A 4 22.52 25.46 14.27
CA ALA A 4 21.28 24.68 14.37
C ALA A 4 20.37 24.85 13.14
N THR A 5 20.30 26.05 12.57
CA THR A 5 19.57 26.34 11.34
C THR A 5 20.18 25.59 10.13
N THR A 6 21.51 25.50 10.08
CA THR A 6 22.20 24.75 9.01
C THR A 6 21.91 23.26 9.08
N LEU A 7 21.86 22.67 10.27
CA LEU A 7 21.57 21.24 10.45
C LEU A 7 20.13 20.90 10.05
N VAL A 8 19.16 21.72 10.42
CA VAL A 8 17.74 21.55 10.04
C VAL A 8 17.57 21.69 8.53
N LEU A 9 18.25 22.64 7.92
CA LEU A 9 18.22 22.83 6.45
C LEU A 9 18.82 21.62 5.71
N LEU A 10 19.89 21.02 6.24
CA LEU A 10 20.56 19.85 5.67
C LEU A 10 19.70 18.58 5.77
N ILE A 11 18.93 18.42 6.84
CA ILE A 11 17.98 17.32 7.01
C ILE A 11 16.80 17.47 6.02
N ILE A 12 16.28 18.70 5.85
CA ILE A 12 15.19 18.98 4.93
C ILE A 12 15.62 18.76 3.47
N THR A 13 16.82 19.22 3.09
CA THR A 13 17.36 19.00 1.73
C THR A 13 17.65 17.52 1.47
N GLY A 14 18.15 16.77 2.43
CA GLY A 14 18.37 15.32 2.32
C GLY A 14 17.08 14.53 2.09
N LEU A 15 15.95 14.97 2.68
CA LEU A 15 14.64 14.35 2.47
C LEU A 15 14.01 14.65 1.10
N ILE A 16 14.40 15.76 0.46
CA ILE A 16 13.86 16.17 -0.84
C ILE A 16 14.60 15.48 -2.00
N VAL A 17 15.90 15.18 -1.86
CA VAL A 17 16.74 14.65 -2.94
C VAL A 17 16.60 13.15 -3.19
N SER A 18 15.94 12.40 -2.29
CA SER A 18 15.80 10.94 -2.45
C SER A 18 14.66 10.49 -3.38
N LYS A 19 14.30 11.29 -4.38
CA LYS A 19 13.42 10.81 -5.46
C LYS A 19 14.23 10.00 -6.47
N LYS A 20 14.40 8.70 -6.19
CA LYS A 20 14.86 7.76 -7.23
C LYS A 20 13.83 7.75 -8.35
N SER A 21 14.21 8.22 -9.52
CA SER A 21 13.45 8.05 -10.77
C SER A 21 13.40 6.56 -11.10
N PHE A 22 12.32 5.90 -10.73
CA PHE A 22 11.99 4.59 -11.29
C PHE A 22 11.22 4.84 -12.59
N ALA A 23 11.61 4.18 -13.67
CA ALA A 23 10.90 4.21 -14.94
C ALA A 23 9.40 3.98 -14.70
N GLN A 24 8.58 4.96 -15.00
CA GLN A 24 7.13 4.85 -14.99
C GLN A 24 6.75 3.95 -16.16
N ILE A 25 6.35 2.71 -15.88
CA ILE A 25 5.63 1.91 -16.86
C ILE A 25 4.24 2.56 -16.98
N ASP A 26 3.95 3.03 -18.18
CA ASP A 26 2.66 3.62 -18.52
C ASP A 26 1.59 2.51 -18.52
N LEU A 27 0.83 2.45 -17.42
CA LEU A 27 -0.22 1.44 -17.24
C LEU A 27 -1.52 1.81 -17.98
N ASP A 28 -1.57 2.97 -18.63
CA ASP A 28 -2.75 3.43 -19.36
C ASP A 28 -2.96 2.63 -20.66
N ASN A 29 -1.92 1.93 -21.15
CA ASN A 29 -1.94 1.07 -22.34
C ASN A 29 -1.99 -0.44 -22.04
N ILE A 30 -2.25 -0.86 -20.81
CA ILE A 30 -2.35 -2.30 -20.51
C ILE A 30 -3.73 -2.80 -20.92
N ASP A 31 -3.76 -3.73 -21.89
CA ASP A 31 -4.97 -4.43 -22.29
C ASP A 31 -5.56 -5.19 -21.08
N LEU A 32 -6.83 -4.95 -20.79
CA LEU A 32 -7.56 -5.58 -19.69
C LEU A 32 -7.55 -7.11 -19.78
N LYS A 33 -7.48 -7.68 -21.00
CA LYS A 33 -7.35 -9.13 -21.20
C LYS A 33 -6.04 -9.68 -20.67
N ASP A 34 -4.96 -8.91 -20.79
CA ASP A 34 -3.62 -9.25 -20.28
C ASP A 34 -3.56 -9.30 -18.75
N ILE A 35 -4.41 -8.53 -18.07
CA ILE A 35 -4.47 -8.46 -16.61
C ILE A 35 -5.21 -9.65 -16.01
N ILE A 36 -6.22 -10.17 -16.70
CA ILE A 36 -7.11 -11.23 -16.16
C ILE A 36 -6.33 -12.52 -15.87
N GLY A 37 -5.29 -12.82 -16.64
CA GLY A 37 -4.43 -13.99 -16.45
C GLY A 37 -3.23 -13.79 -15.53
N LYS A 38 -2.90 -12.54 -15.13
CA LYS A 38 -1.71 -12.28 -14.33
C LYS A 38 -1.99 -12.37 -12.84
N VAL A 39 -1.11 -13.05 -12.12
CA VAL A 39 -1.15 -13.17 -10.65
C VAL A 39 -0.60 -11.89 -10.04
N MET A 40 -1.35 -11.30 -9.10
CA MET A 40 -0.86 -10.18 -8.31
C MET A 40 0.00 -10.70 -7.16
N LYS A 41 1.20 -10.16 -7.00
CA LYS A 41 2.10 -10.47 -5.89
C LYS A 41 2.16 -9.29 -4.93
N VAL A 42 2.27 -9.60 -3.64
CA VAL A 42 2.51 -8.61 -2.59
C VAL A 42 3.74 -9.00 -1.79
N GLN A 43 4.76 -8.16 -1.83
CA GLN A 43 5.93 -8.29 -0.98
C GLN A 43 5.59 -7.72 0.40
N LYS A 44 5.62 -8.61 1.39
CA LYS A 44 5.37 -8.24 2.79
C LYS A 44 6.50 -7.37 3.32
N GLY A 45 6.17 -6.34 4.09
CA GLY A 45 7.16 -5.43 4.67
C GLY A 45 6.51 -4.30 5.46
N PHE A 46 7.31 -3.33 5.88
CA PHE A 46 6.81 -2.11 6.52
C PHE A 46 5.88 -1.32 5.61
N ALA A 47 6.22 -1.24 4.33
CA ALA A 47 5.35 -0.73 3.27
C ALA A 47 5.16 -1.84 2.23
N PRO A 48 3.96 -2.45 2.13
CA PRO A 48 3.69 -3.48 1.14
C PRO A 48 3.98 -2.97 -0.27
N LYS A 49 4.71 -3.77 -1.07
CA LYS A 49 4.96 -3.50 -2.49
C LYS A 49 4.15 -4.47 -3.32
N PHE A 50 3.48 -3.95 -4.33
CA PHE A 50 2.59 -4.73 -5.20
C PHE A 50 3.22 -4.88 -6.59
N SER A 51 3.03 -6.03 -7.22
CA SER A 51 3.39 -6.28 -8.61
C SER A 51 2.33 -7.12 -9.30
N LEU A 52 2.17 -6.94 -10.60
CA LEU A 52 1.33 -7.77 -11.46
C LEU A 52 2.26 -8.62 -12.33
N GLY A 53 2.28 -9.92 -12.08
CA GLY A 53 3.33 -10.77 -12.63
C GLY A 53 4.70 -10.30 -12.14
N ASN A 54 5.57 -9.88 -13.07
CA ASN A 54 6.90 -9.35 -12.77
C ASN A 54 6.97 -7.81 -12.78
N THR A 55 5.86 -7.13 -13.09
CA THR A 55 5.81 -5.66 -13.20
C THR A 55 5.44 -5.02 -11.87
N PRO A 56 6.30 -4.19 -11.25
CA PRO A 56 6.01 -3.53 -10.00
C PRO A 56 5.00 -2.39 -10.18
N ILE A 57 4.02 -2.30 -9.27
CA ILE A 57 2.99 -1.25 -9.26
C ILE A 57 3.32 -0.26 -8.14
N GLN A 58 3.68 0.95 -8.52
CA GLN A 58 4.09 1.98 -7.55
C GLN A 58 2.90 2.77 -6.99
N LYS A 59 1.91 3.08 -7.83
CA LYS A 59 0.74 3.89 -7.44
C LYS A 59 -0.33 3.01 -6.79
N ILE A 60 -0.66 3.31 -5.53
CA ILE A 60 -1.66 2.54 -4.76
C ILE A 60 -3.07 2.61 -5.39
N ASN A 61 -3.38 3.69 -6.10
CA ASN A 61 -4.65 3.82 -6.80
C ASN A 61 -4.74 2.85 -7.98
N LYS A 62 -3.65 2.59 -8.70
CA LYS A 62 -3.60 1.57 -9.76
C LYS A 62 -3.76 0.16 -9.20
N VAL A 63 -3.24 -0.12 -8.00
CA VAL A 63 -3.51 -1.39 -7.31
C VAL A 63 -5.01 -1.52 -7.01
N ALA A 64 -5.65 -0.45 -6.52
CA ALA A 64 -7.08 -0.43 -6.25
C ALA A 64 -7.91 -0.68 -7.53
N GLU A 65 -7.53 -0.04 -8.63
CA GLU A 65 -8.16 -0.20 -9.94
C GLU A 65 -8.08 -1.65 -10.44
N ILE A 66 -6.88 -2.24 -10.42
CA ILE A 66 -6.67 -3.63 -10.83
C ILE A 66 -7.48 -4.61 -9.95
N LEU A 67 -7.47 -4.42 -8.64
CA LEU A 67 -8.27 -5.24 -7.72
C LEU A 67 -9.77 -5.06 -7.96
N GLY A 68 -10.19 -3.84 -8.32
CA GLY A 68 -11.58 -3.50 -8.64
C GLY A 68 -12.12 -4.16 -9.91
N LEU A 69 -11.24 -4.52 -10.88
CA LEU A 69 -11.64 -5.16 -12.15
C LEU A 69 -12.42 -6.48 -11.97
N LYS A 70 -12.20 -7.18 -10.86
CA LYS A 70 -12.92 -8.43 -10.54
C LYS A 70 -14.30 -8.19 -9.94
N LYS A 71 -14.71 -6.93 -9.68
CA LYS A 71 -15.98 -6.53 -9.09
C LYS A 71 -16.34 -7.32 -7.81
N ASN A 72 -15.34 -7.71 -7.03
CA ASN A 72 -15.52 -8.42 -5.78
C ASN A 72 -15.56 -7.45 -4.61
N GLU A 73 -16.71 -7.37 -3.95
CA GLU A 73 -16.93 -6.43 -2.85
C GLU A 73 -15.98 -6.67 -1.66
N THR A 74 -15.70 -7.92 -1.31
CA THR A 74 -14.79 -8.27 -0.23
C THR A 74 -13.36 -7.81 -0.51
N VAL A 75 -12.88 -8.00 -1.75
CA VAL A 75 -11.55 -7.51 -2.17
C VAL A 75 -11.50 -5.99 -2.08
N ASN A 76 -12.51 -5.31 -2.58
CA ASN A 76 -12.59 -3.84 -2.55
C ASN A 76 -12.63 -3.32 -1.11
N LYS A 77 -13.45 -3.90 -0.24
CA LYS A 77 -13.57 -3.52 1.18
C LYS A 77 -12.23 -3.69 1.92
N LEU A 78 -11.58 -4.84 1.77
CA LEU A 78 -10.29 -5.12 2.39
C LEU A 78 -9.20 -4.15 1.90
N PHE A 79 -9.15 -3.88 0.60
CA PHE A 79 -8.15 -2.98 0.06
C PHE A 79 -8.42 -1.52 0.44
N ASN A 80 -9.67 -1.10 0.52
CA ASN A 80 -10.06 0.23 1.04
C ASN A 80 -9.67 0.38 2.51
N THR A 81 -9.85 -0.64 3.35
CA THR A 81 -9.39 -0.64 4.74
C THR A 81 -7.87 -0.38 4.81
N PHE A 82 -7.07 -1.06 3.99
CA PHE A 82 -5.63 -0.82 3.90
C PHE A 82 -5.31 0.60 3.42
N LYS A 83 -5.98 1.09 2.37
CA LYS A 83 -5.79 2.46 1.83
C LYS A 83 -6.08 3.52 2.89
N THR A 84 -7.20 3.38 3.61
CA THR A 84 -7.60 4.28 4.70
C THR A 84 -6.57 4.27 5.84
N GLY A 85 -6.14 3.09 6.30
CA GLY A 85 -5.10 2.97 7.32
C GLY A 85 -3.78 3.64 6.93
N ARG A 86 -3.41 3.55 5.65
CA ARG A 86 -2.22 4.24 5.12
C ARG A 86 -2.38 5.77 5.11
N ILE A 87 -3.58 6.27 4.81
CA ILE A 87 -3.88 7.72 4.84
C ILE A 87 -3.81 8.23 6.27
N ILE A 88 -4.46 7.53 7.20
CA ILE A 88 -4.44 7.88 8.64
C ILE A 88 -2.99 7.92 9.15
N TYR A 89 -2.20 6.89 8.87
CA TYR A 89 -0.79 6.88 9.25
C TYR A 89 -0.01 8.08 8.70
N LYS A 90 -0.19 8.42 7.42
CA LYS A 90 0.49 9.57 6.82
C LYS A 90 0.08 10.89 7.49
N ALA A 91 -1.22 11.07 7.74
CA ALA A 91 -1.73 12.26 8.39
C ALA A 91 -1.19 12.38 9.83
N THR A 92 -1.29 11.32 10.63
CA THR A 92 -0.81 11.33 12.02
C THR A 92 0.72 11.43 12.13
N ALA A 93 1.46 10.81 11.20
CA ALA A 93 2.92 10.93 11.15
C ALA A 93 3.35 12.36 10.79
N PHE A 94 2.66 13.00 9.85
CA PHE A 94 2.95 14.37 9.46
C PHE A 94 2.61 15.36 10.58
N THR A 95 1.39 15.31 11.12
CA THR A 95 0.95 16.23 12.19
C THR A 95 1.71 15.97 13.48
N GLY A 96 1.89 14.72 13.89
CA GLY A 96 2.67 14.36 15.07
C GLY A 96 4.14 14.76 14.95
N GLY A 97 4.72 14.58 13.77
CA GLY A 97 6.08 15.04 13.47
C GLY A 97 6.22 16.56 13.55
N ALA A 98 5.29 17.32 12.99
CA ALA A 98 5.27 18.77 13.06
C ALA A 98 5.19 19.28 14.53
N ILE A 99 4.30 18.68 15.35
CA ILE A 99 4.16 19.01 16.77
C ILE A 99 5.46 18.68 17.52
N ALA A 100 6.06 17.53 17.31
CA ALA A 100 7.30 17.13 17.96
C ALA A 100 8.46 18.06 17.59
N VAL A 101 8.62 18.40 16.31
CA VAL A 101 9.65 19.34 15.83
C VAL A 101 9.44 20.72 16.43
N TYR A 102 8.20 21.21 16.46
CA TYR A 102 7.86 22.49 17.10
C TYR A 102 8.22 22.50 18.59
N ALA A 103 7.89 21.42 19.33
CA ALA A 103 8.22 21.29 20.74
C ALA A 103 9.74 21.34 20.96
N VAL A 104 10.53 20.62 20.17
CA VAL A 104 12.00 20.63 20.25
C VAL A 104 12.58 22.01 19.91
N ALA A 105 12.08 22.65 18.84
CA ALA A 105 12.52 23.97 18.42
C ALA A 105 12.31 25.02 19.51
N ARG A 106 11.16 25.00 20.21
CA ARG A 106 10.87 25.88 21.32
C ARG A 106 11.79 25.66 22.53
N LYS A 107 12.15 24.42 22.84
CA LYS A 107 13.12 24.11 23.90
C LYS A 107 14.50 24.66 23.57
N VAL A 108 14.97 24.49 22.35
CA VAL A 108 16.31 24.97 21.93
C VAL A 108 16.40 26.49 21.92
N SER A 109 15.29 27.19 21.64
CA SER A 109 15.27 28.67 21.64
C SER A 109 15.13 29.29 23.01
N ASN A 110 15.19 28.51 24.10
CA ASN A 110 15.01 28.97 25.50
C ASN A 110 13.72 29.78 25.75
N SER A 111 12.75 29.71 24.86
CA SER A 111 11.56 30.56 24.90
C SER A 111 10.45 30.03 25.80
N VAL A 112 10.63 28.88 26.48
CA VAL A 112 9.56 28.25 27.27
C VAL A 112 10.08 27.59 28.54
N LYS A 113 9.37 27.81 29.66
CA LYS A 113 9.54 27.04 30.90
C LYS A 113 9.31 25.55 30.60
N SER A 114 10.07 24.70 31.29
CA SER A 114 10.24 23.25 31.03
C SER A 114 8.94 22.42 30.83
N ASP A 115 7.84 22.80 31.45
CA ASP A 115 6.67 21.95 31.60
C ASP A 115 5.78 21.87 30.32
N ASN A 116 5.69 22.95 29.54
CA ASN A 116 4.86 22.99 28.33
C ASN A 116 5.49 22.30 27.11
N TYR A 117 6.80 22.05 27.13
CA TYR A 117 7.52 21.38 26.07
C TYR A 117 7.28 19.88 26.09
N SER A 118 7.31 19.23 27.24
CA SER A 118 7.14 17.77 27.38
C SER A 118 5.75 17.34 26.94
N GLY A 119 4.71 18.06 27.31
CA GLY A 119 3.33 17.76 26.87
C GLY A 119 3.18 17.76 25.33
N ALA A 120 3.68 18.79 24.65
CA ALA A 120 3.63 18.87 23.20
C ALA A 120 4.45 17.75 22.52
N LEU A 121 5.63 17.43 23.07
CA LEU A 121 6.46 16.34 22.55
C LEU A 121 5.76 14.98 22.68
N TYR A 122 5.20 14.66 23.85
CA TYR A 122 4.47 13.41 24.06
C TYR A 122 3.22 13.33 23.18
N THR A 123 2.51 14.43 22.97
CA THR A 123 1.37 14.48 22.04
C THR A 123 1.80 14.17 20.60
N GLY A 124 2.89 14.77 20.13
CA GLY A 124 3.43 14.51 18.80
C GLY A 124 3.87 13.06 18.62
N LEU A 125 4.61 12.51 19.57
CA LEU A 125 5.05 11.11 19.55
C LEU A 125 3.88 10.13 19.67
N GLY A 126 2.90 10.43 20.52
CA GLY A 126 1.67 9.63 20.66
C GLY A 126 0.85 9.58 19.36
N ALA A 127 0.75 10.71 18.66
CA ALA A 127 0.10 10.74 17.34
C ALA A 127 0.83 9.86 16.30
N ILE A 128 2.16 9.88 16.27
CA ILE A 128 2.95 9.01 15.39
C ILE A 128 2.74 7.54 15.75
N ALA A 129 2.81 7.20 17.04
CA ALA A 129 2.64 5.84 17.53
C ALA A 129 1.25 5.28 17.19
N SER A 130 0.18 6.06 17.41
CA SER A 130 -1.18 5.66 17.08
C SER A 130 -1.35 5.41 15.56
N GLY A 131 -0.76 6.25 14.72
CA GLY A 131 -0.75 6.05 13.29
C GLY A 131 -0.02 4.78 12.86
N LEU A 132 1.08 4.45 13.51
CA LEU A 132 1.81 3.19 13.28
C LEU A 132 0.95 1.98 13.63
N ILE A 133 0.25 2.00 14.76
CA ILE A 133 -0.66 0.92 15.18
C ILE A 133 -1.74 0.71 14.10
N VAL A 134 -2.39 1.77 13.64
CA VAL A 134 -3.40 1.70 12.58
C VAL A 134 -2.81 1.12 11.28
N LYS A 135 -1.62 1.56 10.89
CA LYS A 135 -0.92 1.04 9.71
C LYS A 135 -0.65 -0.46 9.82
N PHE A 136 -0.18 -0.93 10.98
CA PHE A 136 0.09 -2.36 11.18
C PHE A 136 -1.20 -3.19 11.23
N ALA A 137 -2.23 -2.70 11.89
CA ALA A 137 -3.53 -3.38 11.97
C ALA A 137 -4.19 -3.54 10.58
N THR A 138 -4.08 -2.51 9.72
CA THR A 138 -4.72 -2.52 8.40
C THR A 138 -3.86 -3.17 7.30
N LYS A 139 -2.57 -3.36 7.53
CA LYS A 139 -1.65 -3.94 6.54
C LYS A 139 -2.06 -5.34 6.09
N GLY A 140 -2.52 -6.18 7.00
CA GLY A 140 -3.00 -7.54 6.72
C GLY A 140 -4.17 -7.59 5.74
N ALA A 141 -5.01 -6.57 5.73
CA ALA A 141 -6.13 -6.47 4.80
C ALA A 141 -5.68 -6.43 3.34
N SER A 142 -4.56 -5.78 3.04
CA SER A 142 -4.01 -5.76 1.67
C SER A 142 -3.53 -7.14 1.20
N TYR A 143 -2.95 -7.94 2.07
CA TYR A 143 -2.50 -9.30 1.75
C TYR A 143 -3.69 -10.20 1.45
N LYS A 144 -4.71 -10.16 2.32
CA LYS A 144 -5.94 -10.93 2.15
C LYS A 144 -6.70 -10.52 0.89
N ALA A 145 -6.71 -9.22 0.54
CA ALA A 145 -7.31 -8.74 -0.69
C ALA A 145 -6.63 -9.33 -1.94
N VAL A 146 -5.29 -9.38 -1.95
CA VAL A 146 -4.52 -9.97 -3.05
C VAL A 146 -4.73 -11.48 -3.14
N ASP A 147 -4.77 -12.19 -2.01
CA ASP A 147 -4.99 -13.63 -1.97
C ASP A 147 -6.38 -13.99 -2.55
N ILE A 148 -7.43 -13.28 -2.15
CA ILE A 148 -8.78 -13.48 -2.68
C ILE A 148 -8.83 -13.14 -4.17
N PHE A 149 -8.21 -12.03 -4.59
CA PHE A 149 -8.14 -11.64 -5.99
C PHE A 149 -7.48 -12.72 -6.85
N ASN A 150 -6.37 -13.28 -6.40
CA ASN A 150 -5.69 -14.37 -7.09
C ASN A 150 -6.53 -15.66 -7.12
N GLY A 151 -7.24 -15.98 -6.04
CA GLY A 151 -8.15 -17.12 -5.98
C GLY A 151 -9.28 -17.02 -7.00
N ILE A 152 -9.87 -15.83 -7.18
CA ILE A 152 -10.88 -15.57 -8.19
C ILE A 152 -10.28 -15.73 -9.60
N ALA A 153 -9.05 -15.25 -9.83
CA ALA A 153 -8.35 -15.40 -11.09
C ALA A 153 -8.11 -16.88 -11.42
N ALA A 154 -7.59 -17.65 -10.48
CA ALA A 154 -7.34 -19.08 -10.65
C ALA A 154 -8.63 -19.88 -10.91
N LYS A 155 -9.74 -19.53 -10.22
CA LYS A 155 -11.03 -20.17 -10.47
C LYS A 155 -11.54 -19.90 -11.89
N LYS A 156 -11.49 -18.65 -12.36
CA LYS A 156 -11.91 -18.31 -13.73
C LYS A 156 -11.08 -19.03 -14.79
N ILE A 157 -9.75 -19.12 -14.59
CA ILE A 157 -8.89 -19.89 -15.52
C ILE A 157 -9.29 -21.35 -15.53
N ARG A 158 -9.54 -21.96 -14.38
CA ARG A 158 -9.99 -23.35 -14.28
C ARG A 158 -11.34 -23.56 -14.95
N ASP A 159 -12.28 -22.64 -14.79
CA ASP A 159 -13.61 -22.72 -15.40
C ASP A 159 -13.54 -22.60 -16.94
N ILE A 160 -12.57 -21.85 -17.48
CA ILE A 160 -12.33 -21.73 -18.92
C ILE A 160 -11.66 -23.00 -19.47
N PHE A 161 -10.70 -23.58 -18.73
CA PHE A 161 -9.96 -24.77 -19.12
C PHE A 161 -10.46 -26.04 -18.43
N SER A 162 -11.75 -26.11 -18.05
CA SER A 162 -12.29 -27.33 -17.45
C SER A 162 -12.31 -28.46 -18.47
N ILE A 163 -11.46 -29.43 -18.27
CA ILE A 163 -11.48 -30.69 -18.98
C ILE A 163 -12.56 -31.55 -18.33
N ALA A 164 -13.67 -31.75 -19.01
CA ALA A 164 -14.73 -32.64 -18.54
C ALA A 164 -14.62 -34.00 -19.25
N PRO A 165 -14.76 -35.10 -18.55
CA PRO A 165 -14.86 -36.43 -19.19
C PRO A 165 -16.16 -36.45 -19.98
N ALA A 166 -16.04 -36.70 -21.29
CA ALA A 166 -17.17 -36.92 -22.18
C ALA A 166 -17.34 -38.42 -22.33
N SER A 167 -18.45 -38.98 -21.87
CA SER A 167 -18.86 -40.36 -22.15
C SER A 167 -20.12 -40.33 -22.98
N ASN A 168 -20.07 -40.95 -24.14
CA ASN A 168 -21.24 -41.22 -24.94
C ASN A 168 -21.14 -42.67 -25.46
N THR A 169 -22.18 -43.15 -26.14
CA THR A 169 -22.27 -44.51 -26.66
C THR A 169 -21.15 -44.91 -27.66
N ALA A 170 -20.35 -43.93 -28.12
CA ALA A 170 -19.24 -44.16 -29.06
C ALA A 170 -17.86 -44.26 -28.39
N GLY A 171 -17.75 -44.05 -27.09
CA GLY A 171 -16.48 -44.13 -26.37
C GLY A 171 -16.29 -43.07 -25.27
N ILE A 172 -15.12 -43.11 -24.62
CA ILE A 172 -14.70 -42.17 -23.60
C ILE A 172 -13.78 -41.13 -24.24
N GLY A 173 -14.15 -39.88 -24.18
CA GLY A 173 -13.37 -38.76 -24.70
C GLY A 173 -13.19 -37.66 -23.66
N LEU A 174 -12.39 -36.67 -24.01
CA LEU A 174 -12.22 -35.41 -23.25
C LEU A 174 -12.63 -34.28 -24.18
N TYR A 175 -13.45 -33.36 -23.70
CA TYR A 175 -13.66 -32.08 -24.40
C TYR A 175 -13.25 -30.92 -23.55
N VAL A 176 -12.65 -29.93 -24.23
CA VAL A 176 -12.26 -28.65 -23.58
C VAL A 176 -13.38 -27.66 -23.88
N LYS A 177 -13.95 -27.09 -22.83
CA LYS A 177 -14.88 -25.98 -22.98
C LYS A 177 -14.03 -24.71 -23.16
N LEU A 178 -14.04 -24.15 -24.37
CA LEU A 178 -13.45 -22.86 -24.70
C LEU A 178 -14.38 -21.73 -24.35
#